data_18ddcea8aab4f45db7770363b9f9b1a5
#
_entry.id   18ddcea8aab4f45db7770363b9f9b1a5
#
_cell.length_a   1.000
_cell.length_b   1.000
_cell.length_c   1.000
_cell.angle_alpha   90.00
_cell.angle_beta   90.00
_cell.angle_gamma   90.00
#
_symmetry.space_group_name_H-M   'P 1'
#
loop_
_entity.id
_entity.type
_entity.pdbx_description
1 polymer ?
#
loop_
_entity_poly.entity_id
_entity_poly.type
_entity_poly.pdbx_seq_one_letter_code
_entity_poly.pdbx_strand_id
1 'polypeptide(L)'
;LPHAPLYYRGGFSRGGYSTGRELLRRFSTLLEWEKRVEAIGHGRPTEMDAKEALAVAKAAEPEIQKNAEPDDLAGLKPGDTVAIEPTHVNGCPAVSGRILHLDAQTITLAREDGQLGAVAVHFPRVGYRVTKI
;
A
#
# COMPACT_ATOMS: atom_id res chain seq x y z
N LEU A 1 -1.89 -12.00 -8.95
CA LEU A 1 -1.92 -10.58 -9.35
C LEU A 1 -3.35 -10.16 -9.69
N PRO A 2 -4.23 -9.96 -8.67
CA PRO A 2 -5.66 -9.69 -8.90
C PRO A 2 -5.94 -8.32 -9.53
N HIS A 3 -4.94 -7.43 -9.61
CA HIS A 3 -5.13 -6.07 -10.13
C HIS A 3 -4.92 -5.91 -11.64
N ALA A 4 -4.34 -6.90 -12.31
CA ALA A 4 -4.08 -6.79 -13.74
C ALA A 4 -5.36 -6.60 -14.60
N PRO A 5 -6.48 -7.32 -14.38
CA PRO A 5 -7.72 -7.08 -15.11
C PRO A 5 -8.33 -5.70 -14.85
N LEU A 6 -8.19 -5.17 -13.63
CA LEU A 6 -8.64 -3.81 -13.28
C LEU A 6 -7.81 -2.75 -14.00
N TYR A 7 -6.51 -2.98 -14.18
CA TYR A 7 -5.64 -2.08 -14.92
C TYR A 7 -6.01 -2.04 -16.40
N TYR A 8 -6.23 -3.20 -17.01
CA TYR A 8 -6.65 -3.30 -18.42
C TYR A 8 -8.08 -2.78 -18.63
N ARG A 9 -9.04 -3.13 -17.77
CA ARG A 9 -10.41 -2.61 -17.83
C ARG A 9 -10.51 -1.14 -17.46
N GLY A 10 -9.77 -0.67 -16.46
CA GLY A 10 -9.81 0.71 -15.99
C GLY A 10 -9.05 1.67 -16.90
N GLY A 11 -7.82 1.33 -17.27
CA GLY A 11 -6.96 2.17 -18.10
C GLY A 11 -7.41 2.27 -19.53
N PHE A 12 -7.76 1.16 -20.16
CA PHE A 12 -8.12 1.11 -21.60
C PHE A 12 -9.60 1.27 -21.90
N SER A 13 -10.50 0.93 -20.97
CA SER A 13 -11.95 1.00 -21.24
C SER A 13 -12.67 2.18 -20.59
N ARG A 14 -12.20 2.69 -19.45
CA ARG A 14 -12.80 3.85 -18.75
C ARG A 14 -12.18 5.19 -19.13
N GLY A 15 -10.95 5.19 -19.66
CA GLY A 15 -10.24 6.40 -20.06
C GLY A 15 -10.64 6.99 -21.40
N GLY A 16 -11.79 6.59 -21.99
CA GLY A 16 -12.25 7.09 -23.27
C GLY A 16 -11.51 6.51 -24.49
N TYR A 17 -10.61 5.56 -24.30
CA TYR A 17 -9.91 4.87 -25.37
C TYR A 17 -10.74 3.70 -25.91
N SER A 18 -11.72 4.00 -26.78
CA SER A 18 -12.46 2.98 -27.56
C SER A 18 -11.53 2.05 -28.32
N THR A 19 -10.42 2.57 -28.82
CA THR A 19 -9.30 1.84 -29.45
C THR A 19 -8.63 0.80 -28.56
N GLY A 20 -8.57 0.99 -27.24
CA GLY A 20 -7.93 0.04 -26.33
C GLY A 20 -8.67 -1.30 -26.26
N ARG A 21 -10.00 -1.25 -26.19
CA ARG A 21 -10.85 -2.44 -26.16
C ARG A 21 -10.84 -3.19 -27.48
N GLU A 22 -10.78 -2.47 -28.60
CA GLU A 22 -10.68 -3.02 -29.95
C GLU A 22 -9.33 -3.69 -30.19
N LEU A 23 -8.25 -3.09 -29.68
CA LEU A 23 -6.93 -3.67 -29.69
C LEU A 23 -6.86 -4.98 -28.90
N LEU A 24 -7.43 -5.03 -27.70
CA LEU A 24 -7.44 -6.23 -26.85
C LEU A 24 -8.18 -7.40 -27.50
N ARG A 25 -9.21 -7.16 -28.31
CA ARG A 25 -9.95 -8.20 -29.05
C ARG A 25 -9.05 -8.99 -30.02
N ARG A 26 -7.93 -8.45 -30.44
CA ARG A 26 -6.96 -9.09 -31.33
C ARG A 26 -6.10 -10.15 -30.62
N PHE A 27 -6.16 -10.19 -29.29
CA PHE A 27 -5.35 -11.09 -28.45
C PHE A 27 -6.23 -12.06 -27.68
N SER A 28 -6.69 -13.13 -28.33
CA SER A 28 -7.61 -14.11 -27.73
C SER A 28 -7.07 -14.71 -26.44
N THR A 29 -5.79 -15.07 -26.41
CA THR A 29 -5.14 -15.62 -25.20
C THR A 29 -5.18 -14.67 -24.01
N LEU A 30 -5.03 -13.37 -24.25
CA LEU A 30 -5.12 -12.35 -23.21
C LEU A 30 -6.56 -12.20 -22.68
N LEU A 31 -7.55 -12.26 -23.56
CA LEU A 31 -8.97 -12.24 -23.17
C LEU A 31 -9.37 -13.48 -22.38
N GLU A 32 -8.84 -14.65 -22.74
CA GLU A 32 -9.07 -15.89 -21.99
C GLU A 32 -8.40 -15.83 -20.59
N TRP A 33 -7.21 -15.26 -20.51
CA TRP A 33 -6.56 -15.01 -19.22
C TRP A 33 -7.36 -14.03 -18.36
N GLU A 34 -7.85 -12.92 -18.93
CA GLU A 34 -8.72 -11.96 -18.25
C GLU A 34 -9.96 -12.64 -17.66
N LYS A 35 -10.64 -13.50 -18.44
CA LYS A 35 -11.80 -14.27 -17.98
C LYS A 35 -11.46 -15.20 -16.81
N ARG A 36 -10.30 -15.88 -16.86
CA ARG A 36 -9.87 -16.75 -15.76
C ARG A 36 -9.62 -15.97 -14.48
N VAL A 37 -9.00 -14.79 -14.57
CA VAL A 37 -8.77 -13.94 -13.41
C VAL A 37 -10.08 -13.36 -12.88
N GLU A 38 -10.99 -12.96 -13.77
CA GLU A 38 -12.34 -12.49 -13.39
C GLU A 38 -13.14 -13.58 -12.67
N ALA A 39 -13.01 -14.83 -13.10
CA ALA A 39 -13.69 -15.98 -12.49
C ALA A 39 -13.22 -16.28 -11.05
N ILE A 40 -12.03 -15.87 -10.64
CA ILE A 40 -11.57 -15.96 -9.25
C ILE A 40 -12.45 -15.09 -8.33
N GLY A 41 -13.00 -13.98 -8.86
CA GLY A 41 -13.85 -13.06 -8.12
C GLY A 41 -13.09 -12.29 -7.03
N HIS A 42 -13.83 -11.79 -6.06
CA HIS A 42 -13.31 -10.95 -4.97
C HIS A 42 -13.38 -11.64 -3.60
N GLY A 43 -13.49 -12.96 -3.58
CA GLY A 43 -13.64 -13.75 -2.36
C GLY A 43 -15.06 -13.67 -1.79
N ARG A 44 -15.15 -13.75 -0.47
CA ARG A 44 -16.43 -13.66 0.27
C ARG A 44 -16.36 -12.45 1.20
N PRO A 45 -16.74 -11.25 0.73
CA PRO A 45 -16.71 -10.06 1.56
C PRO A 45 -17.75 -10.16 2.68
N THR A 46 -17.40 -9.63 3.84
CA THR A 46 -18.36 -9.36 4.91
C THR A 46 -18.63 -7.86 4.90
N GLU A 47 -19.90 -7.48 4.87
CA GLU A 47 -20.28 -6.07 4.96
C GLU A 47 -19.88 -5.50 6.32
N MET A 48 -19.28 -4.33 6.29
CA MET A 48 -18.84 -3.60 7.48
C MET A 48 -19.01 -2.10 7.22
N ASP A 49 -19.64 -1.38 8.13
CA ASP A 49 -19.73 0.08 8.02
C ASP A 49 -18.43 0.76 8.49
N ALA A 50 -18.27 2.04 8.13
CA ALA A 50 -17.06 2.80 8.47
C ALA A 50 -16.85 2.96 9.98
N LYS A 51 -17.91 3.04 10.76
CA LYS A 51 -17.84 3.18 12.22
C LYS A 51 -17.38 1.88 12.87
N GLU A 52 -17.90 0.76 12.39
CA GLU A 52 -17.49 -0.58 12.82
C GLU A 52 -16.02 -0.85 12.47
N ALA A 53 -15.59 -0.49 11.25
CA ALA A 53 -14.21 -0.62 10.82
C ALA A 53 -13.24 0.20 11.71
N LEU A 54 -13.63 1.43 12.06
CA LEU A 54 -12.85 2.27 13.00
C LEU A 54 -12.80 1.66 14.40
N ALA A 55 -13.91 1.08 14.89
CA ALA A 55 -13.93 0.41 16.19
C ALA A 55 -13.02 -0.81 16.24
N VAL A 56 -13.02 -1.63 15.20
CA VAL A 56 -12.12 -2.79 15.04
C VAL A 56 -10.66 -2.33 15.01
N ALA A 57 -10.34 -1.30 14.21
CA ALA A 57 -8.98 -0.77 14.10
C ALA A 57 -8.49 -0.18 15.44
N LYS A 58 -9.36 0.50 16.19
CA LYS A 58 -9.04 1.06 17.51
C LYS A 58 -8.81 -0.01 18.59
N ALA A 59 -9.50 -1.13 18.49
CA ALA A 59 -9.37 -2.25 19.42
C ALA A 59 -8.15 -3.15 19.10
N ALA A 60 -7.58 -3.04 17.91
CA ALA A 60 -6.43 -3.81 17.50
C ALA A 60 -5.13 -3.23 18.07
N GLU A 61 -4.20 -4.10 18.48
CA GLU A 61 -2.84 -3.68 18.79
C GLU A 61 -1.99 -3.64 17.51
N PRO A 62 -1.15 -2.60 17.31
CA PRO A 62 -0.27 -2.52 16.15
C PRO A 62 0.71 -3.69 16.11
N GLU A 63 0.73 -4.41 15.01
CA GLU A 63 1.71 -5.47 14.78
C GLU A 63 3.09 -4.87 14.45
N ILE A 64 4.10 -5.23 15.22
CA ILE A 64 5.48 -4.81 15.02
C ILE A 64 6.31 -6.03 14.64
N GLN A 65 6.94 -5.99 13.47
CA GLN A 65 7.89 -7.02 13.07
C GLN A 65 9.11 -7.04 14.02
N LYS A 66 9.52 -8.23 14.45
CA LYS A 66 10.55 -8.37 15.50
C LYS A 66 12.00 -8.41 14.99
N ASN A 67 12.20 -8.61 13.69
CA ASN A 67 13.52 -8.77 13.09
C ASN A 67 13.95 -7.47 12.41
N ALA A 68 14.59 -6.57 13.15
CA ALA A 68 15.23 -5.40 12.56
C ALA A 68 16.61 -5.77 12.00
N GLU A 69 16.94 -5.27 10.81
CA GLU A 69 18.29 -5.38 10.26
C GLU A 69 19.22 -4.39 11.01
N PRO A 70 20.36 -4.87 11.58
CA PRO A 70 21.18 -4.03 12.45
C PRO A 70 21.96 -2.94 11.70
N ASP A 71 22.23 -3.12 10.40
CA ASP A 71 23.09 -2.26 9.59
C ASP A 71 22.33 -1.63 8.40
N ASP A 72 21.50 -0.64 8.67
CA ASP A 72 20.87 0.13 7.61
C ASP A 72 21.88 1.04 6.87
N LEU A 73 21.94 0.97 5.54
CA LEU A 73 22.86 1.74 4.70
C LEU A 73 22.70 3.26 4.83
N ALA A 74 21.52 3.74 5.20
CA ALA A 74 21.25 5.14 5.48
C ALA A 74 21.58 5.54 6.94
N GLY A 75 22.08 4.60 7.76
CA GLY A 75 22.42 4.85 9.15
C GLY A 75 21.21 5.05 10.08
N LEU A 76 20.03 4.65 9.64
CA LEU A 76 18.79 4.73 10.42
C LEU A 76 18.71 3.59 11.43
N LYS A 77 18.08 3.88 12.58
CA LYS A 77 17.93 2.92 13.67
C LYS A 77 16.52 2.96 14.24
N PRO A 78 16.00 1.85 14.79
CA PRO A 78 14.81 1.89 15.63
C PRO A 78 14.96 2.95 16.74
N GLY A 79 13.94 3.76 16.94
CA GLY A 79 13.97 4.88 17.87
C GLY A 79 14.27 6.26 17.22
N ASP A 80 14.88 6.30 16.04
CA ASP A 80 15.05 7.56 15.30
C ASP A 80 13.71 8.17 14.91
N THR A 81 13.63 9.49 14.90
CA THR A 81 12.48 10.25 14.38
C THR A 81 12.77 10.64 12.94
N VAL A 82 11.86 10.32 12.04
CA VAL A 82 11.99 10.52 10.61
C VAL A 82 10.73 11.09 9.98
N ALA A 83 10.89 11.71 8.82
CA ALA A 83 9.82 12.08 7.90
C ALA A 83 9.95 11.23 6.63
N ILE A 84 8.84 10.64 6.18
CA ILE A 84 8.77 9.78 4.99
C ILE A 84 7.82 10.40 3.97
N GLU A 85 8.28 10.53 2.74
CA GLU A 85 7.50 11.06 1.62
C GLU A 85 7.70 10.24 0.35
N PRO A 86 6.71 10.14 -0.55
CA PRO A 86 6.87 9.46 -1.84
C PRO A 86 7.81 10.26 -2.75
N THR A 87 8.65 9.56 -3.54
CA THR A 87 9.63 10.20 -4.44
C THR A 87 9.06 10.65 -5.78
N HIS A 88 7.89 10.14 -6.17
CA HIS A 88 7.30 10.36 -7.51
C HIS A 88 5.87 10.89 -7.49
N VAL A 89 5.38 11.30 -6.34
CA VAL A 89 4.08 11.98 -6.21
C VAL A 89 4.31 13.33 -5.56
N ASN A 90 4.16 14.40 -6.34
CA ASN A 90 4.29 15.75 -5.81
C ASN A 90 3.06 16.15 -4.99
N GLY A 91 3.27 16.90 -3.91
CA GLY A 91 2.20 17.46 -3.09
C GLY A 91 1.64 16.51 -2.02
N CYS A 92 2.19 15.31 -1.86
CA CYS A 92 1.88 14.48 -0.70
C CYS A 92 2.65 14.99 0.52
N PRO A 93 1.97 15.27 1.64
CA PRO A 93 2.66 15.65 2.88
C PRO A 93 3.50 14.49 3.40
N ALA A 94 4.67 14.80 3.94
CA ALA A 94 5.50 13.82 4.60
C ALA A 94 4.81 13.28 5.86
N VAL A 95 4.96 11.98 6.11
CA VAL A 95 4.49 11.33 7.33
C VAL A 95 5.66 11.23 8.31
N SER A 96 5.54 11.90 9.45
CA SER A 96 6.56 11.87 10.50
C SER A 96 6.19 10.88 11.59
N GLY A 97 7.22 10.23 12.16
CA GLY A 97 7.05 9.30 13.26
C GLY A 97 8.38 8.72 13.74
N ARG A 98 8.31 7.98 14.85
CA ARG A 98 9.47 7.28 15.40
C ARG A 98 9.56 5.88 14.79
N ILE A 99 10.75 5.49 14.32
CA ILE A 99 10.98 4.15 13.77
C ILE A 99 10.77 3.10 14.86
N LEU A 100 9.85 2.17 14.61
CA LEU A 100 9.62 0.97 15.41
C LEU A 100 10.43 -0.22 14.89
N HIS A 101 10.46 -0.35 13.57
CA HIS A 101 11.11 -1.43 12.85
C HIS A 101 11.67 -0.91 11.54
N LEU A 102 12.78 -1.47 11.11
CA LEU A 102 13.29 -1.26 9.78
C LEU A 102 14.11 -2.48 9.32
N ASP A 103 13.93 -2.85 8.05
CA ASP A 103 14.69 -3.86 7.35
C ASP A 103 14.98 -3.42 5.90
N ALA A 104 15.51 -4.31 5.06
CA ALA A 104 15.82 -3.99 3.66
C ALA A 104 14.59 -3.64 2.80
N GLN A 105 13.38 -4.02 3.21
CA GLN A 105 12.16 -3.86 2.42
C GLN A 105 11.18 -2.88 3.03
N THR A 106 11.14 -2.77 4.36
CA THR A 106 10.09 -2.07 5.09
C THR A 106 10.67 -1.14 6.16
N ILE A 107 10.01 -0.03 6.38
CA ILE A 107 10.20 0.83 7.54
C ILE A 107 8.84 1.06 8.22
N THR A 108 8.76 0.84 9.52
CA THR A 108 7.54 0.98 10.31
C THR A 108 7.68 2.12 11.29
N LEU A 109 6.73 3.06 11.26
CA LEU A 109 6.68 4.21 12.16
C LEU A 109 5.58 4.07 13.20
N ALA A 110 5.90 4.43 14.45
CA ALA A 110 4.89 4.75 15.45
C ALA A 110 4.29 6.13 15.16
N ARG A 111 2.97 6.21 15.20
CA ARG A 111 2.24 7.46 15.05
C ARG A 111 1.01 7.47 15.95
N GLU A 112 0.67 8.65 16.47
CA GLU A 112 -0.61 8.87 17.12
C GLU A 112 -1.62 9.41 16.10
N ASP A 113 -2.77 8.73 16.01
CA ASP A 113 -3.91 9.15 15.21
C ASP A 113 -5.02 9.65 16.12
N GLY A 114 -5.66 10.77 15.76
CA GLY A 114 -6.68 11.41 16.60
C GLY A 114 -7.95 10.56 16.82
N GLN A 115 -8.22 9.59 15.97
CA GLN A 115 -9.40 8.72 16.07
C GLN A 115 -9.04 7.30 16.56
N LEU A 116 -7.90 6.78 16.13
CA LEU A 116 -7.47 5.40 16.39
C LEU A 116 -6.52 5.28 17.59
N GLY A 117 -5.85 6.38 18.01
CA GLY A 117 -4.77 6.33 19.00
C GLY A 117 -3.46 5.88 18.37
N ALA A 118 -2.70 5.02 19.05
CA ALA A 118 -1.43 4.54 18.57
C ALA A 118 -1.59 3.63 17.34
N VAL A 119 -0.91 3.98 16.24
CA VAL A 119 -0.89 3.19 15.00
C VAL A 119 0.54 2.91 14.54
N ALA A 120 0.75 1.77 13.89
CA ALA A 120 1.98 1.44 13.18
C ALA A 120 1.76 1.65 11.68
N VAL A 121 2.54 2.56 11.09
CA VAL A 121 2.46 2.84 9.64
C VAL A 121 3.64 2.20 8.94
N HIS A 122 3.35 1.27 8.03
CA HIS A 122 4.35 0.52 7.29
C HIS A 122 4.57 1.14 5.90
N PHE A 123 5.82 1.45 5.59
CA PHE A 123 6.23 1.97 4.29
C PHE A 123 7.16 0.98 3.61
N PRO A 124 7.04 0.73 2.30
CA PRO A 124 8.10 0.08 1.55
C PRO A 124 9.31 1.02 1.45
N ARG A 125 10.52 0.47 1.44
CA ARG A 125 11.76 1.26 1.26
C ARG A 125 11.85 1.86 -0.15
N VAL A 126 11.36 1.13 -1.14
CA VAL A 126 11.40 1.57 -2.54
C VAL A 126 10.28 2.57 -2.82
N GLY A 127 10.62 3.67 -3.49
CA GLY A 127 9.67 4.71 -3.88
C GLY A 127 9.39 5.78 -2.82
N TYR A 128 10.10 5.72 -1.68
CA TYR A 128 9.98 6.70 -0.61
C TYR A 128 11.34 7.27 -0.22
N ARG A 129 11.33 8.56 0.13
CA ARG A 129 12.46 9.25 0.74
C ARG A 129 12.26 9.29 2.25
N VAL A 130 13.30 8.95 2.99
CA VAL A 130 13.32 9.00 4.45
C VAL A 130 14.34 10.05 4.87
N THR A 131 13.90 11.02 5.67
CA THR A 131 14.74 12.09 6.19
C THR A 131 14.71 12.06 7.71
N LYS A 132 15.87 12.01 8.35
CA LYS A 132 15.99 12.09 9.82
C LYS A 132 15.72 13.53 10.27
N ILE A 133 14.91 13.72 11.31
CA ILE A 133 14.50 15.01 11.87
C ILE A 133 14.75 15.08 13.38
#